data_3c779957b14bd5b9524d3b6fb0926210
#
_entry.id   3c779957b14bd5b9524d3b6fb0926210
#
_cell.length_a   1.000
_cell.length_b   1.000
_cell.length_c   1.000
_cell.angle_alpha   90.00
_cell.angle_beta   90.00
_cell.angle_gamma   90.00
#
_symmetry.space_group_name_H-M   'P 1'
#
loop_
_entity.id
_entity.type
_entity.pdbx_description
1 polymer ?
#
loop_
_entity_poly.entity_id
_entity_poly.type
_entity_poly.pdbx_seq_one_letter_code
_entity_poly.pdbx_strand_id
1 'polypeptide(L)'
;MKAENVILDKSFAFALRILKLDLFLRKKKVDTGLCSQILDSGTAIGANVEEAIGGSSRKDFINKMQIAYKEARETKYWLRLLKEGELIEKKLTESFLKDCEEILKILTAILNSSKGSN
;
A
#
# COMPACT_ATOMS: atom_id res chain seq x y z
N MET A 1 -8.48 -18.34 -1.78
CA MET A 1 -7.46 -18.48 -0.72
C MET A 1 -7.64 -17.39 0.30
N LYS A 2 -7.50 -17.75 1.56
CA LYS A 2 -7.71 -16.79 2.65
C LYS A 2 -6.78 -15.58 2.57
N ALA A 3 -5.48 -15.83 2.36
CA ALA A 3 -4.49 -14.74 2.31
C ALA A 3 -4.77 -13.79 1.15
N GLU A 4 -5.21 -14.32 0.01
CA GLU A 4 -5.55 -13.52 -1.16
C GLU A 4 -6.78 -12.67 -0.91
N ASN A 5 -7.77 -13.20 -0.21
CA ASN A 5 -8.97 -12.44 0.16
C ASN A 5 -8.63 -11.35 1.18
N VAL A 6 -7.79 -11.68 2.15
CA VAL A 6 -7.38 -10.72 3.20
C VAL A 6 -6.62 -9.56 2.58
N ILE A 7 -5.64 -9.83 1.70
CA ILE A 7 -4.87 -8.74 1.08
C ILE A 7 -5.74 -7.90 0.16
N LEU A 8 -6.68 -8.53 -0.54
CA LEU A 8 -7.62 -7.81 -1.40
C LEU A 8 -8.43 -6.81 -0.59
N ASP A 9 -9.02 -7.24 0.52
CA ASP A 9 -9.83 -6.39 1.38
C ASP A 9 -9.01 -5.29 2.05
N LYS A 10 -7.85 -5.65 2.61
CA LYS A 10 -7.01 -4.69 3.33
C LYS A 10 -6.40 -3.65 2.41
N SER A 11 -5.98 -4.05 1.22
CA SER A 11 -5.38 -3.09 0.28
C SER A 11 -6.43 -2.12 -0.28
N PHE A 12 -7.67 -2.58 -0.47
CA PHE A 12 -8.75 -1.69 -0.87
C PHE A 12 -9.10 -0.71 0.25
N ALA A 13 -9.26 -1.21 1.47
CA ALA A 13 -9.55 -0.38 2.64
C ALA A 13 -8.45 0.68 2.84
N PHE A 14 -7.19 0.28 2.67
CA PHE A 14 -6.05 1.18 2.78
C PHE A 14 -6.09 2.25 1.68
N ALA A 15 -6.38 1.85 0.44
CA ALA A 15 -6.49 2.80 -0.68
C ALA A 15 -7.58 3.85 -0.39
N LEU A 16 -8.69 3.43 0.19
CA LEU A 16 -9.77 4.34 0.56
C LEU A 16 -9.31 5.33 1.63
N ARG A 17 -8.58 4.85 2.63
CA ARG A 17 -7.99 5.73 3.65
C ARG A 17 -7.00 6.73 3.03
N ILE A 18 -6.17 6.25 2.11
CA ILE A 18 -5.18 7.09 1.41
C ILE A 18 -5.89 8.18 0.60
N LEU A 19 -6.97 7.84 -0.08
CA LEU A 19 -7.76 8.84 -0.82
C LEU A 19 -8.25 9.95 0.11
N LYS A 20 -8.78 9.57 1.28
CA LYS A 20 -9.25 10.54 2.27
C LYS A 20 -8.09 11.35 2.85
N LEU A 21 -6.95 10.72 3.06
CA LEU A 21 -5.74 11.40 3.54
C LEU A 21 -5.28 12.43 2.52
N ASP A 22 -5.32 12.09 1.23
CA ASP A 22 -4.93 13.01 0.16
C ASP A 22 -5.78 14.29 0.22
N LEU A 23 -7.09 14.13 0.35
CA LEU A 23 -8.00 15.29 0.45
C LEU A 23 -7.67 16.15 1.68
N PHE A 24 -7.39 15.51 2.81
CA PHE A 24 -7.02 16.18 4.04
C PHE A 24 -5.68 16.94 3.91
N LEU A 25 -4.68 16.29 3.32
CA LEU A 25 -3.36 16.91 3.12
C LEU A 25 -3.43 18.11 2.20
N ARG A 26 -4.19 18.01 1.12
CA ARG A 26 -4.33 19.11 0.16
C ARG A 26 -5.08 20.29 0.78
N LYS A 27 -6.07 20.00 1.60
CA LYS A 27 -6.79 21.04 2.33
C LYS A 27 -5.86 21.77 3.30
N LYS A 28 -4.92 21.05 3.91
CA LYS A 28 -3.90 21.64 4.78
C LYS A 28 -2.75 22.28 4.03
N LYS A 29 -2.80 22.25 2.70
CA LYS A 29 -1.78 22.82 1.82
C LYS A 29 -0.41 22.19 1.98
N VAL A 30 -0.38 20.90 2.27
CA VAL A 30 0.85 20.12 2.24
C VAL A 30 1.32 20.08 0.77
N ASP A 31 2.63 20.02 0.58
CA ASP A 31 3.24 20.03 -0.76
C ASP A 31 2.52 19.08 -1.72
N THR A 32 2.08 19.61 -2.86
CA THR A 32 1.28 18.84 -3.82
C THR A 32 2.04 17.66 -4.43
N GLY A 33 3.37 17.80 -4.59
CA GLY A 33 4.20 16.71 -5.09
C GLY A 33 4.19 15.53 -4.12
N LEU A 34 4.34 15.82 -2.82
CA LEU A 34 4.29 14.77 -1.80
C LEU A 34 2.91 14.13 -1.74
N CYS A 35 1.85 14.92 -1.80
CA CYS A 35 0.48 14.40 -1.83
C CYS A 35 0.29 13.42 -2.98
N SER A 36 0.75 13.79 -4.18
CA SER A 36 0.61 12.94 -5.36
C SER A 36 1.37 11.62 -5.21
N GLN A 37 2.58 11.66 -4.64
CA GLN A 37 3.36 10.44 -4.41
C GLN A 37 2.64 9.49 -3.45
N ILE A 38 2.06 10.03 -2.38
CA ILE A 38 1.32 9.21 -1.40
C ILE A 38 0.08 8.61 -2.06
N LEU A 39 -0.68 9.42 -2.79
CA LEU A 39 -1.90 8.97 -3.45
C LEU A 39 -1.58 7.87 -4.47
N ASP A 40 -0.61 8.13 -5.34
CA ASP A 40 -0.25 7.20 -6.41
C ASP A 40 0.23 5.85 -5.86
N SER A 41 1.20 5.87 -4.95
CA SER A 41 1.76 4.63 -4.40
C SER A 41 0.75 3.91 -3.50
N GLY A 42 0.04 4.66 -2.66
CA GLY A 42 -0.90 4.06 -1.71
C GLY A 42 -2.10 3.40 -2.36
N THR A 43 -2.55 3.90 -3.52
CA THR A 43 -3.66 3.29 -4.26
C THR A 43 -3.19 2.21 -5.23
N ALA A 44 -1.93 2.28 -5.67
CA ALA A 44 -1.36 1.28 -6.57
C ALA A 44 -1.21 -0.10 -5.91
N ILE A 45 -1.09 -0.15 -4.60
CA ILE A 45 -1.01 -1.43 -3.88
C ILE A 45 -2.23 -2.29 -4.22
N GLY A 46 -3.41 -1.77 -3.94
CA GLY A 46 -4.66 -2.50 -4.19
C GLY A 46 -4.92 -2.76 -5.66
N ALA A 47 -4.58 -1.80 -6.53
CA ALA A 47 -4.75 -1.97 -7.97
C ALA A 47 -3.95 -3.18 -8.48
N ASN A 48 -2.71 -3.33 -8.01
CA ASN A 48 -1.87 -4.46 -8.40
C ASN A 48 -2.33 -5.78 -7.78
N VAL A 49 -2.84 -5.74 -6.55
CA VAL A 49 -3.43 -6.92 -5.92
C VAL A 49 -4.64 -7.42 -6.74
N GLU A 50 -5.50 -6.50 -7.17
CA GLU A 50 -6.65 -6.83 -8.00
C GLU A 50 -6.20 -7.52 -9.30
N GLU A 51 -5.20 -6.95 -9.95
CA GLU A 51 -4.67 -7.52 -11.19
C GLU A 51 -4.01 -8.88 -10.97
N ALA A 52 -3.34 -9.06 -9.83
CA ALA A 52 -2.72 -10.34 -9.50
C ALA A 52 -3.78 -11.44 -9.38
N ILE A 53 -4.86 -11.15 -8.68
CA ILE A 53 -5.92 -12.14 -8.44
C ILE A 53 -6.69 -12.43 -9.71
N GLY A 54 -6.88 -11.44 -10.57
CA GLY A 54 -7.53 -11.60 -11.86
C GLY A 54 -6.61 -12.11 -12.97
N GLY A 55 -5.34 -12.34 -12.66
CA GLY A 55 -4.34 -12.74 -13.65
C GLY A 55 -4.51 -14.14 -14.17
N SER A 56 -3.91 -14.41 -15.32
CA SER A 56 -4.08 -15.65 -16.06
C SER A 56 -3.05 -16.73 -15.75
N SER A 57 -1.97 -16.40 -15.01
CA SER A 57 -0.91 -17.36 -14.74
C SER A 57 -0.30 -17.11 -13.35
N ARG A 58 0.39 -18.14 -12.85
CA ARG A 58 1.13 -18.03 -11.59
C ARG A 58 2.24 -17.00 -11.69
N LYS A 59 2.93 -16.97 -12.81
CA LYS A 59 4.00 -16.00 -13.07
C LYS A 59 3.46 -14.58 -13.01
N ASP A 60 2.33 -14.34 -13.64
CA ASP A 60 1.68 -13.05 -13.64
C ASP A 60 1.24 -12.65 -12.23
N PHE A 61 0.68 -13.59 -11.48
CA PHE A 61 0.29 -13.39 -10.09
C PHE A 61 1.47 -12.92 -9.24
N ILE A 62 2.60 -13.65 -9.32
CA ILE A 62 3.81 -13.31 -8.56
C ILE A 62 4.33 -11.94 -8.96
N ASN A 63 4.35 -11.66 -10.26
CA ASN A 63 4.83 -10.39 -10.78
C ASN A 63 4.00 -9.22 -10.24
N LYS A 64 2.68 -9.33 -10.29
CA LYS A 64 1.78 -8.27 -9.80
C LYS A 64 1.87 -8.09 -8.29
N MET A 65 1.97 -9.20 -7.54
CA MET A 65 2.16 -9.11 -6.08
C MET A 65 3.50 -8.47 -5.72
N GLN A 66 4.53 -8.72 -6.54
CA GLN A 66 5.84 -8.09 -6.35
C GLN A 66 5.76 -6.58 -6.56
N ILE A 67 5.00 -6.13 -7.56
CA ILE A 67 4.77 -4.70 -7.81
C ILE A 67 4.00 -4.09 -6.64
N ALA A 68 2.96 -4.77 -6.15
CA ALA A 68 2.20 -4.32 -4.98
C ALA A 68 3.12 -4.14 -3.77
N TYR A 69 4.04 -5.08 -3.55
CA TYR A 69 5.01 -5.00 -2.47
C TYR A 69 5.90 -3.76 -2.59
N LYS A 70 6.40 -3.50 -3.78
CA LYS A 70 7.23 -2.30 -4.05
C LYS A 70 6.45 -1.02 -3.77
N GLU A 71 5.19 -0.97 -4.20
CA GLU A 71 4.35 0.20 -3.96
C GLU A 71 4.09 0.41 -2.47
N ALA A 72 3.90 -0.67 -1.73
CA ALA A 72 3.72 -0.59 -0.28
C ALA A 72 5.00 -0.07 0.41
N ARG A 73 6.17 -0.53 -0.05
CA ARG A 73 7.46 -0.02 0.45
C ARG A 73 7.60 1.47 0.18
N GLU A 74 7.24 1.90 -1.03
CA GLU A 74 7.30 3.30 -1.39
C GLU A 74 6.32 4.14 -0.57
N THR A 75 5.10 3.65 -0.36
CA THR A 75 4.11 4.34 0.46
C THR A 75 4.63 4.52 1.89
N LYS A 76 5.25 3.50 2.45
CA LYS A 76 5.85 3.57 3.78
C LYS A 76 6.90 4.69 3.84
N TYR A 77 7.72 4.80 2.81
CA TYR A 77 8.73 5.85 2.72
C TYR A 77 8.10 7.25 2.80
N TRP A 78 7.08 7.50 1.96
CA TRP A 78 6.40 8.80 1.95
C TRP A 78 5.71 9.10 3.28
N LEU A 79 5.09 8.09 3.89
CA LEU A 79 4.42 8.26 5.19
C LEU A 79 5.44 8.58 6.29
N ARG A 80 6.63 7.99 6.23
CA ARG A 80 7.71 8.30 7.17
C ARG A 80 8.18 9.75 7.01
N LEU A 81 8.29 10.22 5.77
CA LEU A 81 8.64 11.63 5.53
C LEU A 81 7.58 12.55 6.10
N LEU A 82 6.32 12.21 5.90
CA LEU A 82 5.19 12.98 6.42
C LEU A 82 5.25 13.07 7.94
N LYS A 83 5.59 11.96 8.61
CA LYS A 83 5.71 11.88 10.06
C LYS A 83 6.91 12.66 10.58
N GLU A 84 8.12 12.36 10.06
CA GLU A 84 9.35 12.96 10.53
C GLU A 84 9.42 14.45 10.19
N GLY A 85 8.78 14.86 9.11
CA GLY A 85 8.67 16.26 8.74
C GLY A 85 7.64 17.02 9.55
N GLU A 86 6.89 16.33 10.41
CA GLU A 86 5.88 16.93 11.30
C GLU A 86 4.84 17.74 10.52
N LEU A 87 4.45 17.26 9.33
CA LEU A 87 3.51 17.98 8.46
C LEU A 87 2.07 17.81 8.90
N ILE A 88 1.76 16.74 9.61
CA ILE A 88 0.46 16.50 10.23
C ILE A 88 0.66 15.81 11.58
N GLU A 89 -0.42 15.60 12.31
CA GLU A 89 -0.36 14.99 13.63
C GLU A 89 0.29 13.61 13.58
N LYS A 90 1.23 13.38 14.48
CA LYS A 90 2.02 12.15 14.56
C LYS A 90 1.17 10.89 14.68
N LYS A 91 0.14 10.95 15.51
CA LYS A 91 -0.75 9.78 15.72
C LYS A 91 -1.42 9.34 14.42
N LEU A 92 -1.79 10.29 13.58
CA LEU A 92 -2.44 9.99 12.30
C LEU A 92 -1.47 9.27 11.37
N THR A 93 -0.23 9.78 11.24
CA THR A 93 0.77 9.12 10.40
C THR A 93 1.12 7.73 10.93
N GLU A 94 1.20 7.57 12.25
CA GLU A 94 1.48 6.27 12.85
C GLU A 94 0.38 5.26 12.56
N SER A 95 -0.87 5.71 12.54
CA SER A 95 -2.00 4.85 12.17
C SER A 95 -1.87 4.32 10.74
N PHE A 96 -1.51 5.20 9.81
CA PHE A 96 -1.29 4.80 8.41
C PHE A 96 -0.07 3.87 8.28
N LEU A 97 1.00 4.16 9.00
CA LEU A 97 2.20 3.32 8.99
C LEU A 97 1.90 1.91 9.50
N LYS A 98 1.08 1.81 10.53
CA LYS A 98 0.67 0.52 11.09
C LYS A 98 -0.07 -0.33 10.05
N ASP A 99 -1.03 0.28 9.34
CA ASP A 99 -1.76 -0.41 8.28
C ASP A 99 -0.84 -0.83 7.15
N CYS A 100 0.08 0.05 6.76
CA CYS A 100 1.04 -0.22 5.70
C CYS A 100 1.97 -1.39 6.07
N GLU A 101 2.45 -1.43 7.30
CA GLU A 101 3.28 -2.52 7.81
C GLU A 101 2.53 -3.85 7.78
N GLU A 102 1.26 -3.85 8.13
CA GLU A 102 0.44 -5.05 8.08
C GLU A 102 0.32 -5.57 6.65
N ILE A 103 0.06 -4.68 5.71
CA ILE A 103 0.00 -5.03 4.29
C ILE A 103 1.33 -5.62 3.81
N LEU A 104 2.44 -5.00 4.20
CA LEU A 104 3.77 -5.50 3.84
C LEU A 104 4.01 -6.92 4.36
N LYS A 105 3.60 -7.21 5.58
CA LYS A 105 3.73 -8.55 6.16
C LYS A 105 2.93 -9.57 5.38
N ILE A 106 1.71 -9.23 5.01
CA ILE A 106 0.85 -10.14 4.26
C ILE A 106 1.43 -10.41 2.87
N LEU A 107 1.85 -9.34 2.18
CA LEU A 107 2.47 -9.47 0.85
C LEU A 107 3.75 -10.31 0.90
N THR A 108 4.57 -10.10 1.93
CA THR A 108 5.79 -10.89 2.13
C THR A 108 5.46 -12.37 2.28
N ALA A 109 4.45 -12.68 3.09
CA ALA A 109 4.03 -14.07 3.31
C ALA A 109 3.52 -14.70 2.00
N ILE A 110 2.72 -13.96 1.22
CA ILE A 110 2.21 -14.44 -0.07
C ILE A 110 3.36 -14.71 -1.04
N LEU A 111 4.30 -13.77 -1.14
CA LEU A 111 5.43 -13.91 -2.05
C LEU A 111 6.34 -15.07 -1.67
N ASN A 112 6.64 -15.22 -0.38
CA ASN A 112 7.47 -16.32 0.11
C ASN A 112 6.80 -17.66 -0.14
N SER A 113 5.51 -17.78 0.14
CA SER A 113 4.74 -18.98 -0.11
C SER A 113 4.71 -19.32 -1.60
N SER A 114 4.49 -18.34 -2.45
CA SER A 114 4.41 -18.52 -3.90
C SER A 114 5.74 -18.95 -4.51
N LYS A 115 6.85 -18.38 -4.03
CA LYS A 115 8.20 -18.72 -4.51
C LYS A 115 8.70 -20.03 -3.93
N GLY A 116 8.35 -20.31 -2.67
CA GLY A 116 8.80 -21.50 -1.96
C GLY A 116 8.10 -22.77 -2.36
N SER A 117 7.02 -22.69 -3.12
CA SER A 117 6.25 -23.86 -3.53
C SER A 117 6.74 -24.50 -4.82
N ASN A 118 7.89 -24.13 -5.29
CA ASN A 118 8.50 -24.71 -6.49
C ASN A 118 9.05 -26.12 -6.23
#